data_f485c2bc29b3a749515c97b37822f581
#
_entry.id   f485c2bc29b3a749515c97b37822f581
#
_cell.length_a   1.000
_cell.length_b   1.000
_cell.length_c   1.000
_cell.angle_alpha   90.00
_cell.angle_beta   90.00
_cell.angle_gamma   90.00
#
_symmetry.space_group_name_H-M   'P 1'
#
loop_
_entity.id
_entity.type
_entity.pdbx_description
1 polymer ?
#
loop_
_entity_poly.entity_id
_entity_poly.type
_entity_poly.pdbx_seq_one_letter_code
_entity_poly.pdbx_strand_id
1 'polypeptide(L)'
;MALLGLTLLALAPASNASAQLLAAKDGPIVYGHHHLNVTNLDEAKTFWVDAIGGVLIKVGPENREIIKFPNALILLRAQKPTAGSKGSTVDHIGFSVKNLRQVVDRIKAGGFRMVTSAEAPPNVKVQDDIGIVEAGPVSGIAYAMAPDETKVELVEMKAQAAPIASHHLHFFGMNKEMQAWYMQTFGASTLDSANPAAFISASLPGLTMNFSPSQAPVAGTQGRAIDHIGFEVRNLEAFTKKLEAQGIKLAAPYRQVPALGISIAFITDPWGTYIELTEGLDKIN
;
A
#
# COMPACT_ATOMS: atom_id res chain seq x y z
N MET A 1 -27.01 -12.63 56.04
CA MET A 1 -27.28 -11.71 54.92
C MET A 1 -25.95 -11.40 54.26
N ALA A 2 -25.67 -12.02 53.12
CA ALA A 2 -24.44 -11.81 52.35
C ALA A 2 -24.82 -10.92 51.13
N LEU A 3 -24.25 -9.71 51.06
CA LEU A 3 -24.38 -8.84 49.89
C LEU A 3 -23.40 -9.32 48.79
N LEU A 4 -23.93 -9.82 47.70
CA LEU A 4 -23.17 -9.99 46.45
C LEU A 4 -23.01 -8.59 45.79
N GLY A 5 -21.79 -8.13 45.76
CA GLY A 5 -21.41 -6.96 44.97
C GLY A 5 -21.27 -7.32 43.48
N LEU A 6 -22.16 -6.85 42.64
CA LEU A 6 -22.05 -6.97 41.18
C LEU A 6 -21.07 -5.91 40.68
N THR A 7 -19.85 -6.35 40.33
CA THR A 7 -18.88 -5.48 39.65
C THR A 7 -19.25 -5.41 38.16
N LEU A 8 -19.83 -4.29 37.74
CA LEU A 8 -19.97 -3.95 36.32
C LEU A 8 -18.58 -3.68 35.73
N LEU A 9 -18.06 -4.60 34.92
CA LEU A 9 -16.95 -4.29 34.03
C LEU A 9 -17.48 -3.36 32.92
N ALA A 10 -17.14 -2.08 33.02
CA ALA A 10 -17.33 -1.16 31.91
C ALA A 10 -16.37 -1.53 30.77
N LEU A 11 -16.89 -2.10 29.69
CA LEU A 11 -16.15 -2.18 28.44
C LEU A 11 -15.93 -0.73 27.96
N ALA A 12 -14.68 -0.27 28.07
CA ALA A 12 -14.26 0.95 27.39
C ALA A 12 -14.46 0.74 25.87
N PRO A 13 -15.09 1.68 25.15
CA PRO A 13 -15.15 1.59 23.71
C PRO A 13 -13.74 1.54 23.16
N ALA A 14 -13.42 0.52 22.35
CA ALA A 14 -12.20 0.50 21.58
C ALA A 14 -12.15 1.79 20.76
N SER A 15 -11.22 2.67 21.07
CA SER A 15 -10.97 3.86 20.27
C SER A 15 -10.58 3.34 18.87
N ASN A 16 -11.49 3.50 17.91
CA ASN A 16 -11.15 3.33 16.50
C ASN A 16 -10.02 4.32 16.23
N ALA A 17 -8.79 3.83 16.17
CA ALA A 17 -7.68 4.62 15.70
C ALA A 17 -8.07 5.07 14.28
N SER A 18 -8.41 6.35 14.16
CA SER A 18 -8.86 6.94 12.91
C SER A 18 -7.76 6.72 11.87
N ALA A 19 -8.03 5.82 10.94
CA ALA A 19 -7.14 5.59 9.81
C ALA A 19 -7.20 6.84 8.92
N GLN A 20 -6.27 7.77 9.09
CA GLN A 20 -6.13 8.95 8.24
C GLN A 20 -4.86 8.82 7.42
N LEU A 21 -4.91 9.28 6.15
CA LEU A 21 -3.69 9.55 5.41
C LEU A 21 -2.83 10.52 6.24
N LEU A 22 -1.51 10.36 6.18
CA LEU A 22 -0.62 11.39 6.67
C LEU A 22 -0.98 12.67 5.91
N ALA A 23 -1.36 13.71 6.66
CA ALA A 23 -1.66 14.98 6.04
C ALA A 23 -0.43 15.50 5.28
N ALA A 24 -0.63 16.12 4.11
CA ALA A 24 0.46 16.70 3.34
C ALA A 24 1.31 17.74 4.11
N LYS A 25 0.88 18.13 5.31
CA LYS A 25 1.69 18.94 6.25
C LYS A 25 2.93 18.23 6.79
N ASP A 26 2.94 16.89 6.79
CA ASP A 26 4.08 16.10 7.27
C ASP A 26 5.22 16.03 6.23
N GLY A 27 4.93 16.52 5.03
CA GLY A 27 5.85 16.73 3.92
C GLY A 27 5.10 17.36 2.74
N PRO A 28 5.79 17.91 1.75
CA PRO A 28 5.13 18.43 0.55
C PRO A 28 4.51 17.32 -0.29
N ILE A 29 4.98 16.08 -0.13
CA ILE A 29 4.50 14.88 -0.79
C ILE A 29 4.47 13.75 0.24
N VAL A 30 3.34 13.07 0.33
CA VAL A 30 3.17 11.91 1.21
C VAL A 30 2.52 10.77 0.42
N TYR A 31 2.58 9.56 0.96
CA TYR A 31 1.90 8.45 0.32
C TYR A 31 0.37 8.60 0.42
N GLY A 32 -0.34 8.21 -0.65
CA GLY A 32 -1.79 8.38 -0.77
C GLY A 32 -2.53 7.06 -0.89
N HIS A 33 -2.37 6.36 -2.02
CA HIS A 33 -3.25 5.24 -2.31
C HIS A 33 -2.66 4.21 -3.29
N HIS A 34 -3.35 3.05 -3.36
CA HIS A 34 -3.25 2.09 -4.44
C HIS A 34 -4.57 2.07 -5.23
N HIS A 35 -4.50 2.05 -6.54
CA HIS A 35 -5.66 1.83 -7.38
C HIS A 35 -5.55 0.44 -8.02
N LEU A 36 -6.52 -0.42 -7.72
CA LEU A 36 -6.53 -1.80 -8.16
C LEU A 36 -7.65 -2.04 -9.18
N ASN A 37 -7.30 -2.67 -10.30
CA ASN A 37 -8.29 -3.24 -11.21
C ASN A 37 -8.69 -4.62 -10.69
N VAL A 38 -9.98 -4.88 -10.57
CA VAL A 38 -10.51 -6.13 -10.04
C VAL A 38 -11.67 -6.65 -10.89
N THR A 39 -11.68 -7.95 -11.13
CA THR A 39 -12.74 -8.62 -11.87
C THR A 39 -14.02 -8.68 -11.05
N ASN A 40 -13.91 -8.88 -9.74
CA ASN A 40 -15.02 -9.01 -8.81
C ASN A 40 -14.82 -8.11 -7.57
N LEU A 41 -15.64 -7.06 -7.46
CA LEU A 41 -15.57 -6.10 -6.35
C LEU A 41 -15.89 -6.74 -4.99
N ASP A 42 -16.83 -7.69 -4.92
CA ASP A 42 -17.21 -8.28 -3.64
C ASP A 42 -16.12 -9.22 -3.12
N GLU A 43 -15.51 -10.01 -3.99
CA GLU A 43 -14.36 -10.84 -3.66
C GLU A 43 -13.18 -9.99 -3.21
N ALA A 44 -12.91 -8.87 -3.92
CA ALA A 44 -11.87 -7.92 -3.52
C ALA A 44 -12.17 -7.30 -2.15
N LYS A 45 -13.41 -6.91 -1.86
CA LYS A 45 -13.80 -6.41 -0.52
C LYS A 45 -13.63 -7.48 0.55
N THR A 46 -14.01 -8.72 0.29
CA THR A 46 -13.78 -9.84 1.22
C THR A 46 -12.30 -9.97 1.56
N PHE A 47 -11.42 -9.86 0.57
CA PHE A 47 -9.97 -9.89 0.84
C PHE A 47 -9.50 -8.67 1.63
N TRP A 48 -9.75 -7.46 1.13
CA TRP A 48 -9.15 -6.25 1.69
C TRP A 48 -9.79 -5.79 3.00
N VAL A 49 -11.07 -6.07 3.23
CA VAL A 49 -11.80 -5.70 4.46
C VAL A 49 -11.77 -6.86 5.46
N ASP A 50 -12.34 -8.01 5.09
CA ASP A 50 -12.57 -9.08 6.07
C ASP A 50 -11.29 -9.84 6.41
N ALA A 51 -10.46 -10.17 5.41
CA ALA A 51 -9.24 -10.93 5.64
C ALA A 51 -8.08 -10.04 6.11
N ILE A 52 -7.81 -8.93 5.43
CA ILE A 52 -6.69 -8.04 5.75
C ILE A 52 -7.04 -7.08 6.90
N GLY A 53 -8.26 -6.53 6.94
CA GLY A 53 -8.73 -5.67 8.04
C GLY A 53 -8.77 -4.18 7.69
N GLY A 54 -8.93 -3.84 6.41
CA GLY A 54 -9.24 -2.49 5.96
C GLY A 54 -10.64 -2.05 6.38
N VAL A 55 -10.88 -0.75 6.43
CA VAL A 55 -12.19 -0.17 6.76
C VAL A 55 -12.84 0.36 5.51
N LEU A 56 -14.00 -0.17 5.16
CA LEU A 56 -14.79 0.32 4.03
C LEU A 56 -15.45 1.65 4.41
N ILE A 57 -15.20 2.68 3.63
CA ILE A 57 -15.83 4.01 3.75
C ILE A 57 -16.53 4.39 2.45
N LYS A 58 -17.50 5.29 2.52
CA LYS A 58 -18.21 5.85 1.36
C LYS A 58 -17.95 7.33 1.28
N VAL A 59 -17.54 7.81 0.11
CA VAL A 59 -17.15 9.19 -0.10
C VAL A 59 -17.87 9.84 -1.27
N GLY A 60 -18.07 11.12 -1.17
CA GLY A 60 -18.72 11.94 -2.19
C GLY A 60 -20.22 11.62 -2.40
N PRO A 61 -20.89 12.37 -3.28
CA PRO A 61 -22.33 12.26 -3.51
C PRO A 61 -22.74 10.92 -4.15
N GLU A 62 -21.82 10.24 -4.82
CA GLU A 62 -22.04 8.94 -5.46
C GLU A 62 -21.78 7.76 -4.52
N ASN A 63 -21.48 8.01 -3.22
CA ASN A 63 -21.12 6.97 -2.24
C ASN A 63 -20.02 6.02 -2.75
N ARG A 64 -18.96 6.56 -3.35
CA ARG A 64 -17.83 5.75 -3.83
C ARG A 64 -17.20 4.98 -2.68
N GLU A 65 -17.08 3.68 -2.85
CA GLU A 65 -16.48 2.80 -1.86
C GLU A 65 -14.95 2.88 -1.95
N ILE A 66 -14.32 3.18 -0.82
CA ILE A 66 -12.86 3.21 -0.66
C ILE A 66 -12.51 2.38 0.57
N ILE A 67 -11.45 1.60 0.50
CA ILE A 67 -10.95 0.83 1.63
C ILE A 67 -9.80 1.60 2.27
N LYS A 68 -9.95 1.91 3.54
CA LYS A 68 -9.05 2.76 4.31
C LYS A 68 -8.17 1.94 5.22
N PHE A 69 -6.88 2.22 5.19
CA PHE A 69 -5.87 1.73 6.12
C PHE A 69 -5.15 2.91 6.76
N PRO A 70 -4.49 2.74 7.91
CA PRO A 70 -3.52 3.73 8.36
C PRO A 70 -2.48 4.00 7.26
N ASN A 71 -2.35 5.27 6.89
CA ASN A 71 -1.41 5.81 5.89
C ASN A 71 -1.66 5.41 4.42
N ALA A 72 -2.75 4.72 4.08
CA ALA A 72 -3.07 4.43 2.68
C ALA A 72 -4.54 4.17 2.44
N LEU A 73 -4.97 4.46 1.22
CA LEU A 73 -6.28 4.08 0.69
C LEU A 73 -6.10 3.00 -0.38
N ILE A 74 -7.10 2.14 -0.53
CA ILE A 74 -7.25 1.25 -1.69
C ILE A 74 -8.53 1.64 -2.42
N LEU A 75 -8.37 2.00 -3.69
CA LEU A 75 -9.45 2.30 -4.61
C LEU A 75 -9.62 1.11 -5.54
N LEU A 76 -10.82 0.56 -5.61
CA LEU A 76 -11.15 -0.57 -6.47
C LEU A 76 -11.87 -0.09 -7.73
N ARG A 77 -11.45 -0.58 -8.89
CA ARG A 77 -12.13 -0.39 -10.16
C ARG A 77 -12.63 -1.74 -10.68
N ALA A 78 -13.91 -1.84 -10.99
CA ALA A 78 -14.50 -3.01 -11.65
C ALA A 78 -14.02 -3.09 -13.11
N GLN A 79 -12.82 -3.60 -13.28
CA GLN A 79 -12.16 -3.79 -14.57
C GLN A 79 -11.26 -5.02 -14.49
N LYS A 80 -11.47 -5.99 -15.39
CA LYS A 80 -10.56 -7.14 -15.45
C LYS A 80 -9.14 -6.68 -15.80
N PRO A 81 -8.13 -6.97 -14.96
CA PRO A 81 -6.77 -6.59 -15.25
C PRO A 81 -6.17 -7.43 -16.38
N THR A 82 -5.19 -6.87 -17.07
CA THR A 82 -4.45 -7.54 -18.15
C THR A 82 -3.50 -8.61 -17.62
N ALA A 83 -3.03 -8.46 -16.38
CA ALA A 83 -2.18 -9.43 -15.67
C ALA A 83 -2.14 -9.09 -14.17
N GLY A 84 -1.63 -10.00 -13.34
CA GLY A 84 -1.33 -9.79 -11.93
C GLY A 84 -0.23 -8.75 -11.68
N SER A 85 0.10 -8.50 -10.42
CA SER A 85 1.13 -7.52 -10.05
C SER A 85 2.56 -8.02 -10.30
N LYS A 86 2.82 -9.31 -10.12
CA LYS A 86 4.16 -9.88 -10.37
C LYS A 86 4.62 -9.66 -11.81
N GLY A 87 5.91 -9.32 -11.95
CA GLY A 87 6.51 -9.02 -13.25
C GLY A 87 6.20 -7.63 -13.78
N SER A 88 5.61 -6.74 -12.96
CA SER A 88 5.53 -5.31 -13.22
C SER A 88 6.54 -4.53 -12.37
N THR A 89 6.65 -3.24 -12.64
CA THR A 89 7.53 -2.34 -11.88
C THR A 89 7.13 -2.24 -10.41
N VAL A 90 5.86 -2.44 -10.04
CA VAL A 90 5.37 -2.57 -8.66
C VAL A 90 4.93 -4.02 -8.46
N ASP A 91 5.81 -4.83 -7.91
CA ASP A 91 5.59 -6.27 -7.73
C ASP A 91 4.55 -6.57 -6.64
N HIS A 92 4.64 -5.88 -5.52
CA HIS A 92 3.71 -6.08 -4.41
C HIS A 92 3.54 -4.86 -3.50
N ILE A 93 2.44 -4.94 -2.73
CA ILE A 93 2.08 -4.00 -1.68
C ILE A 93 2.37 -4.67 -0.34
N GLY A 94 3.06 -3.97 0.55
CA GLY A 94 3.37 -4.44 1.89
C GLY A 94 2.52 -3.79 2.98
N PHE A 95 2.03 -4.60 3.91
CA PHE A 95 1.38 -4.15 5.13
C PHE A 95 2.13 -4.66 6.37
N SER A 96 2.24 -3.82 7.38
CA SER A 96 2.66 -4.27 8.70
C SER A 96 1.45 -4.67 9.53
N VAL A 97 1.56 -5.77 10.27
CA VAL A 97 0.50 -6.31 11.12
C VAL A 97 1.03 -6.59 12.52
N LYS A 98 0.18 -6.40 13.52
CA LYS A 98 0.55 -6.67 14.92
C LYS A 98 0.55 -8.17 15.27
N ASN A 99 -0.30 -8.94 14.59
CA ASN A 99 -0.46 -10.40 14.78
C ASN A 99 -0.59 -11.07 13.43
N LEU A 100 0.54 -11.54 12.90
CA LEU A 100 0.61 -12.13 11.56
C LEU A 100 -0.18 -13.44 11.48
N ARG A 101 -0.13 -14.30 12.51
CA ARG A 101 -0.87 -15.55 12.54
C ARG A 101 -2.37 -15.31 12.35
N GLN A 102 -2.94 -14.34 13.06
CA GLN A 102 -4.35 -14.03 12.96
C GLN A 102 -4.75 -13.57 11.55
N VAL A 103 -3.90 -12.79 10.88
CA VAL A 103 -4.18 -12.32 9.51
C VAL A 103 -4.07 -13.48 8.52
N VAL A 104 -3.03 -14.31 8.62
CA VAL A 104 -2.86 -15.51 7.78
C VAL A 104 -4.07 -16.43 7.91
N ASP A 105 -4.55 -16.68 9.13
CA ASP A 105 -5.70 -17.54 9.37
C ASP A 105 -6.98 -16.99 8.75
N ARG A 106 -7.22 -15.66 8.80
CA ARG A 106 -8.36 -15.01 8.13
C ARG A 106 -8.26 -15.10 6.60
N ILE A 107 -7.07 -14.89 6.02
CA ILE A 107 -6.83 -15.02 4.58
C ILE A 107 -7.19 -16.43 4.11
N LYS A 108 -6.70 -17.45 4.84
CA LYS A 108 -6.99 -18.88 4.54
C LYS A 108 -8.47 -19.20 4.73
N ALA A 109 -9.10 -18.70 5.78
CA ALA A 109 -10.54 -18.88 6.03
C ALA A 109 -11.40 -18.23 4.96
N GLY A 110 -10.96 -17.11 4.34
CA GLY A 110 -11.57 -16.47 3.20
C GLY A 110 -11.35 -17.20 1.86
N GLY A 111 -10.61 -18.32 1.86
CA GLY A 111 -10.33 -19.09 0.65
C GLY A 111 -9.20 -18.53 -0.21
N PHE A 112 -8.45 -17.53 0.27
CA PHE A 112 -7.36 -16.91 -0.49
C PHE A 112 -6.04 -17.66 -0.31
N ARG A 113 -5.22 -17.61 -1.35
CA ARG A 113 -3.99 -18.39 -1.46
C ARG A 113 -2.82 -17.71 -0.75
N MET A 114 -2.15 -18.47 0.15
CA MET A 114 -0.84 -18.11 0.66
C MET A 114 0.25 -18.59 -0.29
N VAL A 115 1.29 -17.79 -0.45
CA VAL A 115 2.43 -18.09 -1.34
C VAL A 115 3.78 -17.92 -0.63
N THR A 116 3.79 -17.86 0.68
CA THR A 116 4.99 -17.59 1.48
C THR A 116 6.13 -18.54 1.17
N SER A 117 5.87 -19.85 1.01
CA SER A 117 6.91 -20.84 0.73
C SER A 117 7.60 -20.65 -0.64
N ALA A 118 6.91 -19.99 -1.59
CA ALA A 118 7.46 -19.70 -2.91
C ALA A 118 8.11 -18.31 -3.01
N GLU A 119 7.73 -17.37 -2.14
CA GLU A 119 8.12 -15.96 -2.25
C GLU A 119 9.10 -15.52 -1.15
N ALA A 120 9.16 -16.21 -0.02
CA ALA A 120 10.10 -15.88 1.06
C ALA A 120 11.55 -16.02 0.59
N PRO A 121 12.47 -15.16 1.09
CA PRO A 121 13.89 -15.29 0.82
C PRO A 121 14.40 -16.70 1.15
N PRO A 122 15.35 -17.26 0.37
CA PRO A 122 15.81 -18.66 0.52
C PRO A 122 16.35 -19.01 1.90
N ASN A 123 16.85 -18.03 2.64
CA ASN A 123 17.39 -18.20 3.99
C ASN A 123 16.32 -18.07 5.10
N VAL A 124 15.08 -17.78 4.75
CA VAL A 124 13.97 -17.66 5.71
C VAL A 124 13.28 -19.00 5.85
N LYS A 125 13.26 -19.55 7.07
CA LYS A 125 12.51 -20.77 7.38
C LYS A 125 11.02 -20.46 7.38
N VAL A 126 10.25 -21.17 6.55
CA VAL A 126 8.78 -21.04 6.51
C VAL A 126 8.13 -22.18 7.29
N GLN A 127 7.20 -21.83 8.16
CA GLN A 127 6.37 -22.76 8.89
C GLN A 127 4.91 -22.25 8.91
N ASP A 128 3.97 -23.10 8.51
CA ASP A 128 2.54 -22.79 8.47
C ASP A 128 2.22 -21.43 7.78
N ASP A 129 2.80 -21.25 6.58
CA ASP A 129 2.70 -20.04 5.75
C ASP A 129 3.32 -18.77 6.35
N ILE A 130 4.12 -18.88 7.42
CA ILE A 130 4.85 -17.75 8.02
C ILE A 130 6.36 -18.00 7.92
N GLY A 131 7.06 -17.04 7.32
CA GLY A 131 8.51 -16.96 7.34
C GLY A 131 8.99 -16.39 8.68
N ILE A 132 9.89 -17.09 9.36
CA ILE A 132 10.42 -16.71 10.67
C ILE A 132 11.60 -15.75 10.47
N VAL A 133 11.50 -14.56 11.09
CA VAL A 133 12.58 -13.57 11.11
C VAL A 133 13.10 -13.45 12.52
N GLU A 134 14.38 -13.75 12.71
CA GLU A 134 14.99 -13.86 14.05
C GLU A 134 15.60 -12.55 14.56
N ALA A 135 15.80 -11.55 13.68
CA ALA A 135 16.48 -10.30 14.03
C ALA A 135 15.74 -9.07 13.51
N GLY A 136 15.85 -7.97 14.26
CA GLY A 136 15.25 -6.68 13.88
C GLY A 136 13.83 -6.49 14.43
N PRO A 137 13.14 -5.43 13.98
CA PRO A 137 11.79 -5.08 14.45
C PRO A 137 10.69 -5.97 13.86
N VAL A 138 10.97 -6.66 12.75
CA VAL A 138 10.08 -7.60 12.09
C VAL A 138 10.31 -8.98 12.67
N SER A 139 9.25 -9.66 13.13
CA SER A 139 9.32 -10.99 13.73
C SER A 139 8.80 -12.11 12.82
N GLY A 140 8.18 -11.76 11.71
CA GLY A 140 7.67 -12.72 10.73
C GLY A 140 7.24 -12.04 9.44
N ILE A 141 7.22 -12.80 8.36
CA ILE A 141 6.74 -12.36 7.04
C ILE A 141 5.78 -13.40 6.46
N ALA A 142 4.85 -12.97 5.66
CA ALA A 142 4.00 -13.86 4.88
C ALA A 142 3.62 -13.20 3.55
N TYR A 143 3.35 -14.04 2.55
CA TYR A 143 2.92 -13.59 1.22
C TYR A 143 1.59 -14.24 0.87
N ALA A 144 0.65 -13.42 0.42
CA ALA A 144 -0.66 -13.85 -0.07
C ALA A 144 -0.91 -13.32 -1.48
N MET A 145 -1.80 -14.00 -2.19
CA MET A 145 -2.35 -13.51 -3.45
C MET A 145 -3.79 -13.03 -3.20
N ALA A 146 -3.98 -11.72 -3.31
CA ALA A 146 -5.30 -11.11 -3.39
C ALA A 146 -5.97 -11.47 -4.73
N PRO A 147 -7.27 -11.22 -4.92
CA PRO A 147 -7.94 -11.39 -6.19
C PRO A 147 -7.16 -10.77 -7.36
N ASP A 148 -7.33 -11.35 -8.52
CA ASP A 148 -6.65 -10.95 -9.77
C ASP A 148 -5.11 -10.98 -9.69
N GLU A 149 -4.56 -11.87 -8.87
CA GLU A 149 -3.11 -12.07 -8.71
C GLU A 149 -2.36 -10.80 -8.23
N THR A 150 -2.99 -10.00 -7.38
CA THR A 150 -2.30 -8.93 -6.66
C THR A 150 -1.51 -9.52 -5.51
N LYS A 151 -0.17 -9.45 -5.58
CA LYS A 151 0.69 -9.96 -4.50
C LYS A 151 0.73 -8.98 -3.32
N VAL A 152 0.61 -9.53 -2.12
CA VAL A 152 0.64 -8.79 -0.86
C VAL A 152 1.67 -9.41 0.07
N GLU A 153 2.56 -8.57 0.62
CA GLU A 153 3.47 -8.96 1.70
C GLU A 153 2.91 -8.47 3.05
N LEU A 154 2.98 -9.32 4.03
CA LEU A 154 2.63 -9.01 5.42
C LEU A 154 3.89 -9.13 6.28
N VAL A 155 4.22 -8.09 7.03
CA VAL A 155 5.34 -8.09 7.96
C VAL A 155 4.83 -7.94 9.40
N GLU A 156 5.26 -8.82 10.30
CA GLU A 156 4.84 -8.76 11.70
C GLU A 156 5.66 -7.74 12.47
N MET A 157 4.99 -6.71 12.97
CA MET A 157 5.56 -5.67 13.84
C MET A 157 4.79 -5.63 15.17
N LYS A 158 5.13 -6.48 16.12
CA LYS A 158 4.40 -6.68 17.39
C LYS A 158 4.26 -5.39 18.21
N ALA A 159 5.22 -4.49 18.11
CA ALA A 159 5.26 -3.23 18.87
C ALA A 159 4.40 -2.12 18.26
N GLN A 160 3.87 -2.28 17.03
CA GLN A 160 3.05 -1.22 16.43
C GLN A 160 1.72 -1.01 17.17
N ALA A 161 1.23 0.23 17.18
CA ALA A 161 -0.03 0.58 17.86
C ALA A 161 -1.25 0.05 17.10
N ALA A 162 -1.32 0.30 15.80
CA ALA A 162 -2.43 -0.14 14.95
C ALA A 162 -2.37 -1.66 14.69
N PRO A 163 -3.52 -2.35 14.59
CA PRO A 163 -3.54 -3.77 14.24
C PRO A 163 -2.93 -4.05 12.86
N ILE A 164 -3.06 -3.11 11.93
CA ILE A 164 -2.49 -3.13 10.57
C ILE A 164 -2.18 -1.70 10.14
N ALA A 165 -1.17 -1.52 9.30
CA ALA A 165 -0.88 -0.27 8.60
C ALA A 165 -0.23 -0.54 7.23
N SER A 166 -0.31 0.41 6.30
CA SER A 166 0.53 0.40 5.09
C SER A 166 2.01 0.45 5.50
N HIS A 167 2.85 -0.33 4.82
CA HIS A 167 4.26 -0.47 5.19
C HIS A 167 5.19 -0.10 4.04
N HIS A 168 5.08 -0.77 2.89
CA HIS A 168 5.98 -0.52 1.78
C HIS A 168 5.36 -0.83 0.41
N LEU A 169 6.01 -0.28 -0.61
CA LEU A 169 5.91 -0.75 -1.99
C LEU A 169 7.21 -1.43 -2.37
N HIS A 170 7.13 -2.54 -3.09
CA HIS A 170 8.31 -3.21 -3.62
C HIS A 170 8.37 -3.08 -5.13
N PHE A 171 9.39 -2.37 -5.59
CA PHE A 171 9.67 -2.14 -7.00
C PHE A 171 10.70 -3.15 -7.51
N PHE A 172 10.53 -3.57 -8.75
CA PHE A 172 11.51 -4.37 -9.48
C PHE A 172 11.93 -3.65 -10.76
N GLY A 173 13.23 -3.67 -11.07
CA GLY A 173 13.77 -3.04 -12.27
C GLY A 173 15.23 -2.62 -12.11
N MET A 174 15.56 -1.42 -12.57
CA MET A 174 16.88 -0.79 -12.38
C MET A 174 16.91 -0.10 -11.02
N ASN A 175 17.20 -0.85 -9.98
CA ASN A 175 16.97 -0.43 -8.58
C ASN A 175 17.62 0.90 -8.20
N LYS A 176 18.89 1.15 -8.56
CA LYS A 176 19.61 2.39 -8.22
C LYS A 176 19.06 3.59 -8.97
N GLU A 177 18.80 3.42 -10.25
CA GLU A 177 18.24 4.46 -11.12
C GLU A 177 16.80 4.80 -10.70
N MET A 178 15.99 3.79 -10.38
CA MET A 178 14.64 3.98 -9.85
C MET A 178 14.68 4.75 -8.52
N GLN A 179 15.46 4.30 -7.55
CA GLN A 179 15.61 4.99 -6.27
C GLN A 179 16.01 6.46 -6.47
N ALA A 180 17.04 6.71 -7.29
CA ALA A 180 17.53 8.07 -7.57
C ALA A 180 16.43 8.95 -8.20
N TRP A 181 15.64 8.39 -9.12
CA TRP A 181 14.55 9.11 -9.75
C TRP A 181 13.44 9.49 -8.75
N TYR A 182 13.02 8.56 -7.89
CA TYR A 182 12.03 8.84 -6.84
C TYR A 182 12.53 9.87 -5.83
N MET A 183 13.81 9.82 -5.48
CA MET A 183 14.45 10.83 -4.62
C MET A 183 14.46 12.21 -5.27
N GLN A 184 14.86 12.30 -6.54
CA GLN A 184 14.93 13.57 -7.28
C GLN A 184 13.53 14.15 -7.56
N THR A 185 12.58 13.31 -7.93
CA THR A 185 11.25 13.73 -8.36
C THR A 185 10.36 14.09 -7.19
N PHE A 186 10.32 13.22 -6.17
CA PHE A 186 9.40 13.34 -5.04
C PHE A 186 10.05 13.80 -3.73
N GLY A 187 11.36 13.93 -3.70
CA GLY A 187 12.08 14.31 -2.48
C GLY A 187 12.17 13.17 -1.45
N ALA A 188 12.11 11.91 -1.92
CA ALA A 188 12.31 10.77 -1.03
C ALA A 188 13.74 10.79 -0.45
N SER A 189 13.88 10.31 0.77
CA SER A 189 15.17 10.18 1.46
C SER A 189 15.65 8.74 1.41
N THR A 190 16.97 8.53 1.31
CA THR A 190 17.55 7.19 1.48
C THR A 190 17.18 6.59 2.82
N LEU A 191 16.96 5.31 2.83
CA LEU A 191 16.70 4.51 4.02
C LEU A 191 17.59 3.28 3.99
N ASP A 192 18.15 2.92 5.15
CA ASP A 192 18.91 1.68 5.28
C ASP A 192 18.01 0.49 5.04
N SER A 193 18.40 -0.35 4.09
CA SER A 193 17.64 -1.55 3.76
C SER A 193 17.78 -2.60 4.85
N ALA A 194 16.67 -3.25 5.20
CA ALA A 194 16.67 -4.41 6.08
C ALA A 194 17.42 -5.62 5.46
N ASN A 195 17.53 -5.68 4.12
CA ASN A 195 18.28 -6.70 3.40
C ASN A 195 19.01 -6.07 2.20
N PRO A 196 20.16 -5.38 2.44
CA PRO A 196 20.86 -4.64 1.38
C PRO A 196 21.42 -5.53 0.26
N ALA A 197 21.51 -6.83 0.46
CA ALA A 197 21.88 -7.78 -0.60
C ALA A 197 20.73 -8.03 -1.61
N ALA A 198 19.48 -7.82 -1.20
CA ALA A 198 18.31 -8.07 -2.03
C ALA A 198 17.71 -6.79 -2.62
N PHE A 199 17.71 -5.69 -1.86
CA PHE A 199 17.09 -4.43 -2.28
C PHE A 199 17.72 -3.22 -1.60
N ILE A 200 17.58 -2.05 -2.22
CA ILE A 200 17.89 -0.74 -1.60
C ILE A 200 16.57 -0.04 -1.30
N SER A 201 16.59 0.90 -0.35
CA SER A 201 15.36 1.52 0.14
C SER A 201 15.42 3.05 0.12
N ALA A 202 14.25 3.66 -0.07
CA ALA A 202 14.00 5.07 0.16
C ALA A 202 12.69 5.24 0.90
N SER A 203 12.46 6.42 1.49
CA SER A 203 11.23 6.72 2.22
C SER A 203 10.65 8.07 1.85
N LEU A 204 9.34 8.12 1.86
CA LEU A 204 8.50 9.32 1.95
C LEU A 204 7.64 9.21 3.21
N PRO A 205 7.10 10.32 3.74
CA PRO A 205 6.13 10.21 4.81
C PRO A 205 5.00 9.23 4.45
N GLY A 206 4.79 8.22 5.30
CA GLY A 206 3.78 7.16 5.11
C GLY A 206 4.18 5.99 4.22
N LEU A 207 5.38 5.97 3.64
CA LEU A 207 5.79 4.92 2.70
C LEU A 207 7.29 4.61 2.81
N THR A 208 7.61 3.33 2.88
CA THR A 208 8.92 2.79 2.49
C THR A 208 8.85 2.27 1.06
N MET A 209 9.83 2.58 0.24
CA MET A 209 9.99 2.07 -1.11
C MET A 209 11.20 1.17 -1.16
N ASN A 210 11.01 -0.10 -1.50
CA ASN A 210 12.07 -1.08 -1.70
C ASN A 210 12.30 -1.28 -3.19
N PHE A 211 13.54 -1.26 -3.64
CA PHE A 211 13.91 -1.40 -5.04
C PHE A 211 14.84 -2.59 -5.21
N SER A 212 14.34 -3.67 -5.81
CA SER A 212 15.13 -4.85 -6.17
C SER A 212 15.56 -4.82 -7.63
N PRO A 213 16.77 -5.29 -7.94
CA PRO A 213 17.18 -5.48 -9.35
C PRO A 213 16.33 -6.59 -9.99
N SER A 214 15.87 -6.37 -11.21
CA SER A 214 15.27 -7.42 -12.04
C SER A 214 16.25 -7.89 -13.11
N GLN A 215 16.35 -9.20 -13.27
CA GLN A 215 17.16 -9.79 -14.35
C GLN A 215 16.42 -9.89 -15.68
N ALA A 216 15.09 -9.75 -15.65
CA ALA A 216 14.23 -9.74 -16.83
C ALA A 216 13.55 -8.38 -16.97
N PRO A 217 13.16 -7.96 -18.18
CA PRO A 217 12.33 -6.78 -18.37
C PRO A 217 11.04 -6.88 -17.54
N VAL A 218 10.70 -5.79 -16.85
CA VAL A 218 9.43 -5.66 -16.12
C VAL A 218 8.43 -4.87 -16.96
N ALA A 219 7.15 -5.18 -16.81
CA ALA A 219 6.09 -4.45 -17.48
C ALA A 219 5.70 -3.20 -16.68
N GLY A 220 5.14 -2.19 -17.35
CA GLY A 220 4.46 -1.08 -16.67
C GLY A 220 3.23 -1.56 -15.89
N THR A 221 2.73 -0.71 -14.98
CA THR A 221 1.61 -1.10 -14.11
C THR A 221 0.24 -0.86 -14.75
N GLN A 222 0.10 0.12 -15.63
CA GLN A 222 -1.19 0.54 -16.18
C GLN A 222 -1.97 -0.61 -16.82
N GLY A 223 -3.21 -0.80 -16.40
CA GLY A 223 -4.10 -1.87 -16.86
C GLY A 223 -3.90 -3.22 -16.17
N ARG A 224 -2.90 -3.37 -15.28
CA ARG A 224 -2.65 -4.60 -14.49
C ARG A 224 -3.44 -4.57 -13.17
N ALA A 225 -3.27 -5.58 -12.34
CA ALA A 225 -3.97 -5.68 -11.05
C ALA A 225 -3.65 -4.50 -10.13
N ILE A 226 -2.38 -4.12 -9.99
CA ILE A 226 -1.99 -2.80 -9.46
C ILE A 226 -1.91 -1.88 -10.68
N ASP A 227 -2.95 -1.07 -10.91
CA ASP A 227 -3.01 -0.15 -12.06
C ASP A 227 -2.06 1.03 -11.86
N HIS A 228 -2.17 1.67 -10.71
CA HIS A 228 -1.28 2.77 -10.32
C HIS A 228 -1.15 2.92 -8.81
N ILE A 229 -0.10 3.62 -8.43
CA ILE A 229 0.14 4.10 -7.07
C ILE A 229 -0.14 5.59 -7.03
N GLY A 230 -0.52 6.12 -5.87
CA GLY A 230 -0.86 7.52 -5.72
C GLY A 230 -0.09 8.23 -4.62
N PHE A 231 0.31 9.47 -4.89
CA PHE A 231 0.92 10.38 -3.93
C PHE A 231 0.03 11.58 -3.70
N GLU A 232 -0.16 11.94 -2.43
CA GLU A 232 -0.82 13.19 -2.04
C GLU A 232 0.21 14.31 -2.04
N VAL A 233 -0.07 15.39 -2.77
CA VAL A 233 0.86 16.48 -3.05
C VAL A 233 0.25 17.79 -2.57
N ARG A 234 0.99 18.57 -1.79
CA ARG A 234 0.61 19.94 -1.46
C ARG A 234 0.85 20.84 -2.66
N ASN A 235 -0.16 21.61 -3.06
CA ASN A 235 -0.13 22.50 -4.20
C ASN A 235 0.21 21.74 -5.52
N LEU A 236 -0.68 20.82 -5.87
CA LEU A 236 -0.49 19.92 -7.02
C LEU A 236 -0.31 20.68 -8.34
N GLU A 237 -1.06 21.78 -8.56
CA GLU A 237 -0.91 22.58 -9.80
C GLU A 237 0.51 23.14 -9.96
N ALA A 238 1.11 23.67 -8.90
CA ALA A 238 2.49 24.13 -8.95
C ALA A 238 3.48 22.97 -9.12
N PHE A 239 3.19 21.83 -8.51
CA PHE A 239 4.03 20.64 -8.63
C PHE A 239 4.03 20.08 -10.05
N THR A 240 2.90 20.03 -10.74
CA THR A 240 2.85 19.58 -12.15
C THR A 240 3.67 20.50 -13.06
N LYS A 241 3.60 21.82 -12.88
CA LYS A 241 4.43 22.78 -13.61
C LYS A 241 5.94 22.55 -13.37
N LYS A 242 6.31 22.22 -12.12
CA LYS A 242 7.70 21.86 -11.79
C LYS A 242 8.15 20.58 -12.50
N LEU A 243 7.30 19.55 -12.56
CA LEU A 243 7.59 18.30 -13.26
C LEU A 243 7.81 18.55 -14.77
N GLU A 244 6.92 19.33 -15.41
CA GLU A 244 7.05 19.69 -16.81
C GLU A 244 8.34 20.49 -17.10
N ALA A 245 8.71 21.41 -16.22
CA ALA A 245 9.97 22.15 -16.31
C ALA A 245 11.22 21.26 -16.17
N GLN A 246 11.08 20.10 -15.53
CA GLN A 246 12.11 19.06 -15.42
C GLN A 246 12.08 18.07 -16.60
N GLY A 247 11.20 18.27 -17.58
CA GLY A 247 11.04 17.40 -18.73
C GLY A 247 10.18 16.15 -18.49
N ILE A 248 9.53 16.05 -17.34
CA ILE A 248 8.59 14.96 -17.03
C ILE A 248 7.24 15.28 -17.64
N LYS A 249 6.80 14.46 -18.60
CA LYS A 249 5.52 14.65 -19.28
C LYS A 249 4.37 14.14 -18.41
N LEU A 250 3.28 14.91 -18.34
CA LEU A 250 2.05 14.46 -17.72
C LEU A 250 1.37 13.42 -18.64
N ALA A 251 1.03 12.27 -18.10
CA ALA A 251 0.22 11.24 -18.78
C ALA A 251 -1.25 11.68 -18.83
N ALA A 252 -1.71 12.41 -17.80
CA ALA A 252 -2.94 13.19 -17.82
C ALA A 252 -2.72 14.52 -17.10
N PRO A 253 -3.23 15.65 -17.65
CA PRO A 253 -2.99 16.96 -17.10
C PRO A 253 -3.69 17.18 -15.75
N TYR A 254 -3.20 18.17 -15.00
CA TYR A 254 -3.87 18.66 -13.80
C TYR A 254 -5.34 18.98 -14.09
N ARG A 255 -6.22 18.49 -13.22
CA ARG A 255 -7.63 18.85 -13.23
C ARG A 255 -8.25 18.72 -11.84
N GLN A 256 -9.27 19.49 -11.59
CA GLN A 256 -10.11 19.36 -10.41
C GLN A 256 -11.18 18.27 -10.61
N VAL A 257 -11.53 17.60 -9.52
CA VAL A 257 -12.66 16.66 -9.42
C VAL A 257 -13.62 17.18 -8.34
N PRO A 258 -14.50 18.16 -8.70
CA PRO A 258 -15.31 18.87 -7.72
C PRO A 258 -16.21 17.99 -6.88
N ALA A 259 -16.74 16.89 -7.46
CA ALA A 259 -17.59 15.92 -6.78
C ALA A 259 -16.88 15.24 -5.58
N LEU A 260 -15.56 15.18 -5.57
CA LEU A 260 -14.76 14.61 -4.48
C LEU A 260 -13.98 15.67 -3.69
N GLY A 261 -13.98 16.93 -4.16
CA GLY A 261 -13.21 18.01 -3.55
C GLY A 261 -11.68 17.83 -3.69
N ILE A 262 -11.22 17.08 -4.67
CA ILE A 262 -9.80 16.80 -4.90
C ILE A 262 -9.32 17.34 -6.25
N SER A 263 -8.01 17.44 -6.39
CA SER A 263 -7.35 17.66 -7.69
C SER A 263 -6.50 16.46 -8.03
N ILE A 264 -6.33 16.15 -9.31
CA ILE A 264 -5.54 15.02 -9.80
C ILE A 264 -4.70 15.38 -11.01
N ALA A 265 -3.60 14.65 -11.17
CA ALA A 265 -2.78 14.60 -12.39
C ALA A 265 -2.11 13.22 -12.47
N PHE A 266 -1.61 12.84 -13.65
CA PHE A 266 -0.93 11.56 -13.80
C PHE A 266 0.41 11.72 -14.49
N ILE A 267 1.38 10.92 -14.10
CA ILE A 267 2.66 10.72 -14.78
C ILE A 267 2.94 9.24 -14.94
N THR A 268 3.92 8.91 -15.78
CA THR A 268 4.51 7.57 -15.82
C THR A 268 6.00 7.71 -15.58
N ASP A 269 6.55 6.91 -14.67
CA ASP A 269 7.99 6.90 -14.45
C ASP A 269 8.73 6.30 -15.67
N PRO A 270 10.05 6.42 -15.79
CA PRO A 270 10.80 5.93 -16.96
C PRO A 270 10.70 4.42 -17.20
N TRP A 271 10.25 3.65 -16.20
CA TRP A 271 10.15 2.18 -16.29
C TRP A 271 8.72 1.69 -16.46
N GLY A 272 7.74 2.60 -16.48
CA GLY A 272 6.34 2.28 -16.76
C GLY A 272 5.45 2.21 -15.53
N THR A 273 5.89 2.63 -14.35
CA THR A 273 4.99 2.78 -13.20
C THR A 273 4.05 3.94 -13.46
N TYR A 274 2.75 3.66 -13.52
CA TYR A 274 1.72 4.68 -13.63
C TYR A 274 1.46 5.28 -12.25
N ILE A 275 1.46 6.61 -12.15
CA ILE A 275 1.45 7.33 -10.87
C ILE A 275 0.37 8.41 -10.92
N GLU A 276 -0.58 8.34 -10.00
CA GLU A 276 -1.54 9.41 -9.74
C GLU A 276 -0.98 10.38 -8.71
N LEU A 277 -1.09 11.66 -9.00
CA LEU A 277 -0.81 12.75 -8.08
C LEU A 277 -2.14 13.35 -7.66
N THR A 278 -2.36 13.45 -6.36
CA THR A 278 -3.62 13.96 -5.80
C THR A 278 -3.36 15.12 -4.85
N GLU A 279 -4.36 15.97 -4.69
CA GLU A 279 -4.44 16.98 -3.61
C GLU A 279 -5.85 16.98 -3.05
N GLY A 280 -5.98 16.75 -1.72
CA GLY A 280 -7.25 16.77 -1.00
C GLY A 280 -7.75 15.40 -0.54
N LEU A 281 -7.05 14.29 -0.84
CA LEU A 281 -7.41 12.96 -0.31
C LEU A 281 -7.27 12.88 1.22
N ASP A 282 -6.38 13.66 1.80
CA ASP A 282 -6.20 13.77 3.25
C ASP A 282 -7.44 14.29 3.98
N LYS A 283 -8.39 14.90 3.27
CA LYS A 283 -9.67 15.41 3.78
C LYS A 283 -10.82 14.42 3.66
N ILE A 284 -10.59 13.28 3.01
CA ILE A 284 -11.59 12.22 2.88
C ILE A 284 -11.66 11.43 4.20
N ASN A 285 -12.79 11.54 4.90
CA ASN A 285 -13.07 10.92 6.20
C ASN A 285 -14.11 9.80 6.08
#